data_b7bd475a4c18b05c773c7b98883eee48
#
_entry.id   b7bd475a4c18b05c773c7b98883eee48
#
_cell.length_a   1.000
_cell.length_b   1.000
_cell.length_c   1.000
_cell.angle_alpha   90.00
_cell.angle_beta   90.00
_cell.angle_gamma   90.00
#
_symmetry.space_group_name_H-M   'P 1'
#
loop_
_entity.id
_entity.type
_entity.pdbx_description
1 polymer ?
#
loop_
_entity_poly.entity_id
_entity_poly.type
_entity_poly.pdbx_seq_one_letter_code
_entity_poly.pdbx_strand_id
1 'polypeptide(L)'
;MAITLEEAFQGTARVVTLHEQKIRITLKPGAYNGLTIKLAGKGAPGSHGGPAGDLYITIQVLPHEVFKRDGDDIRQTVIVDLFTAVLGGEKEVNTLSGLLKIKIPAGTQSSKLLRIRGKGMPVYNKPGQTGDMLVEIQVLIPENLTEQQQELFRQLQSTFK
;
A
#
# COMPACT_ATOMS: atom_id res chain seq x y z
N MET A 1 -2.17 19.06 -4.68
CA MET A 1 -2.57 18.75 -3.29
C MET A 1 -1.99 17.40 -2.92
N ALA A 2 -1.19 17.36 -1.84
CA ALA A 2 -0.57 16.14 -1.37
C ALA A 2 -1.50 15.40 -0.39
N ILE A 3 -1.62 14.09 -0.55
CA ILE A 3 -2.40 13.22 0.34
C ILE A 3 -1.57 11.99 0.70
N THR A 4 -1.90 11.35 1.82
CA THR A 4 -1.28 10.08 2.20
C THR A 4 -1.90 8.92 1.44
N LEU A 5 -1.24 7.76 1.50
CA LEU A 5 -1.78 6.55 0.88
C LEU A 5 -3.09 6.11 1.56
N GLU A 6 -3.18 6.28 2.88
CA GLU A 6 -4.39 5.99 3.65
C GLU A 6 -5.55 6.89 3.23
N GLU A 7 -5.30 8.18 3.02
CA GLU A 7 -6.30 9.11 2.52
C GLU A 7 -6.76 8.74 1.11
N ALA A 8 -5.82 8.30 0.25
CA ALA A 8 -6.15 7.80 -1.07
C ALA A 8 -6.99 6.52 -1.01
N PHE A 9 -6.72 5.66 -0.02
CA PHE A 9 -7.46 4.41 0.19
C PHE A 9 -8.89 4.65 0.68
N GLN A 10 -9.05 5.49 1.69
CA GLN A 10 -10.34 5.72 2.36
C GLN A 10 -11.18 6.80 1.68
N GLY A 11 -10.55 7.64 0.88
CA GLY A 11 -11.11 8.92 0.49
C GLY A 11 -10.90 9.97 1.58
N THR A 12 -10.94 11.22 1.21
CA THR A 12 -10.73 12.32 2.14
C THR A 12 -11.44 13.56 1.68
N ALA A 13 -11.70 14.48 2.61
CA ALA A 13 -12.19 15.81 2.30
C ALA A 13 -11.28 16.84 2.95
N ARG A 14 -10.86 17.82 2.18
CA ARG A 14 -10.03 18.92 2.67
C ARG A 14 -10.61 20.26 2.28
N VAL A 15 -10.44 21.24 3.15
CA VAL A 15 -10.79 22.63 2.87
C VAL A 15 -9.51 23.38 2.54
N VAL A 16 -9.47 23.97 1.36
CA VAL A 16 -8.39 24.87 0.95
C VAL A 16 -8.93 26.28 0.84
N THR A 17 -8.10 27.26 1.22
CA THR A 17 -8.45 28.67 1.07
C THR A 17 -7.79 29.21 -0.19
N LEU A 18 -8.59 29.70 -1.10
CA LEU A 18 -8.13 30.31 -2.34
C LEU A 18 -8.89 31.62 -2.56
N HIS A 19 -8.17 32.72 -2.81
CA HIS A 19 -8.77 34.06 -2.99
C HIS A 19 -9.81 34.41 -1.90
N GLU A 20 -9.43 34.19 -0.63
CA GLU A 20 -10.26 34.42 0.56
C GLU A 20 -11.51 33.52 0.67
N GLN A 21 -11.72 32.63 -0.28
CA GLN A 21 -12.82 31.65 -0.24
C GLN A 21 -12.34 30.29 0.24
N LYS A 22 -13.13 29.70 1.10
CA LYS A 22 -12.90 28.30 1.56
C LYS A 22 -13.60 27.36 0.59
N ILE A 23 -12.81 26.47 -0.02
CA ILE A 23 -13.30 25.48 -0.97
C ILE A 23 -13.11 24.11 -0.37
N ARG A 24 -14.19 23.34 -0.27
CA ARG A 24 -14.13 21.95 0.16
C ARG A 24 -13.87 21.04 -1.04
N ILE A 25 -12.82 20.25 -0.96
CA ILE A 25 -12.43 19.27 -1.98
C ILE A 25 -12.65 17.88 -1.39
N THR A 26 -13.51 17.09 -2.03
CA THR A 26 -13.79 15.72 -1.63
C THR A 26 -13.14 14.76 -2.63
N LEU A 27 -12.29 13.87 -2.14
CA LEU A 27 -11.67 12.81 -2.91
C LEU A 27 -12.33 11.47 -2.60
N LYS A 28 -12.74 10.78 -3.65
CA LYS A 28 -13.27 9.43 -3.53
C LYS A 28 -12.14 8.43 -3.26
N PRO A 29 -12.44 7.28 -2.65
CA PRO A 29 -11.48 6.20 -2.52
C PRO A 29 -10.85 5.80 -3.86
N GLY A 30 -9.58 5.50 -3.84
CA GLY A 30 -8.83 5.12 -5.03
C GLY A 30 -8.14 6.26 -5.76
N ALA A 31 -8.20 7.48 -5.24
CA ALA A 31 -7.46 8.61 -5.82
C ALA A 31 -5.99 8.23 -6.04
N TYR A 32 -5.44 8.63 -7.17
CA TYR A 32 -4.10 8.22 -7.61
C TYR A 32 -3.22 9.42 -7.90
N ASN A 33 -1.93 9.17 -7.98
CA ASN A 33 -0.95 10.20 -8.25
C ASN A 33 -1.14 10.76 -9.67
N GLY A 34 -1.27 12.08 -9.77
CA GLY A 34 -1.52 12.75 -11.05
C GLY A 34 -3.01 12.95 -11.39
N LEU A 35 -3.92 12.45 -10.55
CA LEU A 35 -5.36 12.72 -10.73
C LEU A 35 -5.60 14.22 -10.69
N THR A 36 -6.28 14.74 -11.70
CA THR A 36 -6.64 16.15 -11.77
C THR A 36 -8.14 16.33 -11.58
N ILE A 37 -8.50 17.17 -10.64
CA ILE A 37 -9.89 17.51 -10.32
C ILE A 37 -10.15 18.91 -10.84
N LYS A 38 -11.24 19.07 -11.59
CA LYS A 38 -11.73 20.34 -12.07
C LYS A 38 -12.82 20.87 -11.16
N LEU A 39 -12.63 22.09 -10.67
CA LEU A 39 -13.64 22.84 -9.92
C LEU A 39 -14.11 24.01 -10.77
N ALA A 40 -15.30 23.90 -11.31
CA ALA A 40 -15.85 24.90 -12.21
C ALA A 40 -16.09 26.23 -11.47
N GLY A 41 -15.67 27.33 -12.10
CA GLY A 41 -15.87 28.65 -11.56
C GLY A 41 -15.09 29.01 -10.29
N LYS A 42 -14.10 28.19 -9.92
CA LYS A 42 -13.27 28.39 -8.71
C LYS A 42 -11.83 28.82 -9.02
N GLY A 43 -11.54 29.10 -10.28
CA GLY A 43 -10.25 29.60 -10.72
C GLY A 43 -10.08 31.11 -10.52
N ALA A 44 -9.18 31.70 -11.30
CA ALA A 44 -8.89 33.10 -11.25
C ALA A 44 -10.15 33.94 -11.64
N PRO A 45 -10.30 35.13 -11.04
CA PRO A 45 -11.39 36.04 -11.44
C PRO A 45 -11.32 36.37 -12.94
N GLY A 46 -12.46 36.41 -13.58
CA GLY A 46 -12.56 36.80 -14.98
C GLY A 46 -12.15 38.25 -15.20
N SER A 47 -11.66 38.58 -16.40
CA SER A 47 -11.36 39.96 -16.78
C SER A 47 -12.66 40.74 -17.08
N HIS A 48 -12.65 42.04 -16.76
CA HIS A 48 -13.76 42.95 -17.00
C HIS A 48 -15.13 42.51 -16.42
N GLY A 49 -15.10 41.87 -15.21
CA GLY A 49 -16.32 41.40 -14.57
C GLY A 49 -16.92 40.14 -15.17
N GLY A 50 -16.18 39.45 -16.04
CA GLY A 50 -16.57 38.16 -16.59
C GLY A 50 -16.56 37.04 -15.53
N PRO A 51 -17.10 35.86 -15.87
CA PRO A 51 -17.12 34.71 -14.94
C PRO A 51 -15.71 34.27 -14.61
N ALA A 52 -15.50 33.74 -13.38
CA ALA A 52 -14.24 33.16 -12.98
C ALA A 52 -13.93 31.91 -13.80
N GLY A 53 -12.65 31.68 -14.05
CA GLY A 53 -12.20 30.46 -14.70
C GLY A 53 -12.35 29.24 -13.81
N ASP A 54 -11.90 28.10 -14.29
CA ASP A 54 -11.94 26.85 -13.53
C ASP A 54 -10.65 26.64 -12.74
N LEU A 55 -10.76 25.93 -11.63
CA LEU A 55 -9.62 25.53 -10.83
C LEU A 55 -9.31 24.05 -11.09
N TYR A 56 -8.06 23.76 -11.41
CA TYR A 56 -7.57 22.39 -11.59
C TYR A 56 -6.63 22.05 -10.44
N ILE A 57 -6.93 20.96 -9.75
CA ILE A 57 -6.13 20.48 -8.63
C ILE A 57 -5.54 19.13 -8.99
N THR A 58 -4.22 19.04 -9.03
CA THR A 58 -3.52 17.78 -9.24
C THR A 58 -3.21 17.15 -7.91
N ILE A 59 -3.54 15.86 -7.79
CA ILE A 59 -3.32 15.08 -6.58
C ILE A 59 -1.94 14.45 -6.64
N GLN A 60 -1.21 14.56 -5.54
CA GLN A 60 0.05 13.85 -5.32
C GLN A 60 -0.13 12.91 -4.14
N VAL A 61 0.01 11.61 -4.38
CA VAL A 61 -0.01 10.62 -3.31
C VAL A 61 1.41 10.46 -2.79
N LEU A 62 1.60 10.72 -1.49
CA LEU A 62 2.90 10.66 -0.85
C LEU A 62 3.38 9.20 -0.76
N PRO A 63 4.70 8.94 -0.86
CA PRO A 63 5.26 7.62 -0.64
C PRO A 63 4.91 7.11 0.77
N HIS A 64 4.70 5.80 0.90
CA HIS A 64 4.45 5.13 2.16
C HIS A 64 5.65 4.29 2.57
N GLU A 65 5.93 4.20 3.89
CA GLU A 65 7.08 3.47 4.41
C GLU A 65 6.98 1.95 4.17
N VAL A 66 5.78 1.40 4.24
CA VAL A 66 5.53 -0.04 4.18
C VAL A 66 4.98 -0.46 2.82
N PHE A 67 4.03 0.30 2.28
CA PHE A 67 3.29 -0.08 1.09
C PHE A 67 3.80 0.66 -0.14
N LYS A 68 4.00 -0.09 -1.23
CA LYS A 68 4.22 0.46 -2.57
C LYS A 68 2.99 0.24 -3.41
N ARG A 69 2.44 1.30 -3.96
CA ARG A 69 1.31 1.23 -4.88
C ARG A 69 1.80 1.03 -6.31
N ASP A 70 1.21 0.08 -7.01
CA ASP A 70 1.42 -0.18 -8.41
C ASP A 70 0.05 -0.29 -9.09
N GLY A 71 -0.41 0.79 -9.75
CA GLY A 71 -1.78 0.87 -10.23
C GLY A 71 -2.77 0.78 -9.07
N ASP A 72 -3.60 -0.24 -9.07
CA ASP A 72 -4.53 -0.53 -7.98
C ASP A 72 -4.03 -1.62 -7.03
N ASP A 73 -2.88 -2.19 -7.32
CA ASP A 73 -2.24 -3.18 -6.45
C ASP A 73 -1.34 -2.52 -5.42
N ILE A 74 -1.16 -3.20 -4.30
CA ILE A 74 -0.25 -2.79 -3.22
C ILE A 74 0.80 -3.86 -3.04
N ARG A 75 2.05 -3.44 -2.92
CA ARG A 75 3.18 -4.32 -2.58
C ARG A 75 3.71 -4.03 -1.21
N GLN A 76 4.09 -5.07 -0.48
CA GLN A 76 4.87 -4.95 0.74
C GLN A 76 5.82 -6.13 0.88
N THR A 77 6.91 -5.91 1.59
CA THR A 77 7.85 -6.96 1.98
C THR A 77 7.55 -7.40 3.40
N VAL A 78 7.44 -8.70 3.63
CA VAL A 78 7.20 -9.29 4.94
C VAL A 78 8.33 -10.24 5.26
N ILE A 79 8.93 -10.06 6.44
CA ILE A 79 10.01 -10.91 6.92
C ILE A 79 9.40 -12.08 7.68
N VAL A 80 9.78 -13.30 7.31
CA VAL A 80 9.42 -14.52 8.05
C VAL A 80 10.71 -15.23 8.51
N ASP A 81 10.62 -15.90 9.65
CA ASP A 81 11.74 -16.69 10.15
C ASP A 81 11.96 -17.95 9.30
N LEU A 82 13.15 -18.52 9.43
CA LEU A 82 13.54 -19.70 8.66
C LEU A 82 12.58 -20.88 8.89
N PHE A 83 12.14 -21.10 10.12
CA PHE A 83 11.29 -22.25 10.47
C PHE A 83 9.91 -22.12 9.86
N THR A 84 9.32 -20.94 9.91
CA THR A 84 8.02 -20.66 9.25
C THR A 84 8.14 -20.84 7.74
N ALA A 85 9.23 -20.40 7.13
CA ALA A 85 9.44 -20.57 5.69
C ALA A 85 9.59 -22.05 5.30
N VAL A 86 10.31 -22.83 6.10
CA VAL A 86 10.57 -24.25 5.80
C VAL A 86 9.36 -25.12 6.11
N LEU A 87 8.79 -24.96 7.30
CA LEU A 87 7.73 -25.84 7.82
C LEU A 87 6.32 -25.37 7.48
N GLY A 88 6.18 -24.14 7.05
CA GLY A 88 4.90 -23.49 6.91
C GLY A 88 4.38 -22.93 8.22
N GLY A 89 3.36 -22.15 8.16
CA GLY A 89 2.74 -21.50 9.31
C GLY A 89 1.89 -20.33 8.90
N GLU A 90 1.64 -19.45 9.85
CA GLU A 90 0.85 -18.24 9.64
C GLU A 90 1.66 -17.01 10.03
N LYS A 91 1.37 -15.90 9.37
CA LYS A 91 1.99 -14.60 9.65
C LYS A 91 0.91 -13.53 9.64
N GLU A 92 0.89 -12.68 10.65
CA GLU A 92 0.07 -11.49 10.63
C GLU A 92 0.76 -10.40 9.82
N VAL A 93 0.02 -9.79 8.91
CA VAL A 93 0.51 -8.69 8.07
C VAL A 93 -0.43 -7.51 8.18
N ASN A 94 0.13 -6.31 8.13
CA ASN A 94 -0.65 -5.09 8.05
C ASN A 94 -1.18 -4.90 6.64
N THR A 95 -2.45 -4.52 6.54
CA THR A 95 -3.04 -4.05 5.29
C THR A 95 -3.60 -2.65 5.50
N LEU A 96 -3.97 -1.97 4.43
CA LEU A 96 -4.63 -0.67 4.55
C LEU A 96 -6.00 -0.76 5.23
N SER A 97 -6.59 -1.95 5.27
CA SER A 97 -7.86 -2.23 5.96
C SER A 97 -7.70 -2.94 7.31
N GLY A 98 -6.48 -3.02 7.85
CA GLY A 98 -6.20 -3.61 9.16
C GLY A 98 -5.29 -4.84 9.09
N LEU A 99 -5.20 -5.57 10.20
CA LEU A 99 -4.40 -6.79 10.30
C LEU A 99 -5.05 -7.94 9.55
N LEU A 100 -4.24 -8.71 8.86
CA LEU A 100 -4.66 -9.91 8.16
C LEU A 100 -3.68 -11.04 8.47
N LYS A 101 -4.21 -12.20 8.78
CA LYS A 101 -3.41 -13.41 8.98
C LYS A 101 -3.30 -14.14 7.64
N ILE A 102 -2.07 -14.33 7.16
CA ILE A 102 -1.81 -15.06 5.91
C ILE A 102 -1.14 -16.39 6.21
N LYS A 103 -1.42 -17.37 5.35
CA LYS A 103 -0.80 -18.68 5.44
C LYS A 103 0.49 -18.69 4.63
N ILE A 104 1.58 -19.12 5.26
CA ILE A 104 2.88 -19.30 4.62
C ILE A 104 3.03 -20.78 4.28
N PRO A 105 3.06 -21.16 2.99
CA PRO A 105 3.25 -22.56 2.61
C PRO A 105 4.62 -23.08 3.04
N ALA A 106 4.69 -24.37 3.38
CA ALA A 106 5.96 -25.03 3.65
C ALA A 106 6.88 -24.94 2.43
N GLY A 107 8.17 -24.70 2.66
CA GLY A 107 9.15 -24.55 1.58
C GLY A 107 9.09 -23.22 0.85
N THR A 108 8.54 -22.18 1.47
CA THR A 108 8.49 -20.83 0.88
C THR A 108 9.90 -20.28 0.74
N GLN A 109 10.25 -19.90 -0.48
CA GLN A 109 11.55 -19.31 -0.79
C GLN A 109 11.55 -17.80 -0.53
N SER A 110 12.72 -17.24 -0.26
CA SER A 110 12.90 -15.79 -0.22
C SER A 110 12.57 -15.19 -1.59
N SER A 111 12.00 -14.00 -1.59
CA SER A 111 11.48 -13.29 -2.77
C SER A 111 10.22 -13.91 -3.40
N LYS A 112 9.62 -14.91 -2.76
CA LYS A 112 8.32 -15.44 -3.20
C LYS A 112 7.25 -14.36 -3.05
N LEU A 113 6.45 -14.18 -4.09
CA LEU A 113 5.29 -13.28 -4.07
C LEU A 113 4.02 -14.07 -3.77
N LEU A 114 3.31 -13.65 -2.72
CA LEU A 114 1.99 -14.16 -2.39
C LEU A 114 0.95 -13.11 -2.76
N ARG A 115 -0.03 -13.49 -3.57
CA ARG A 115 -1.13 -12.60 -3.97
C ARG A 115 -2.30 -12.76 -3.02
N ILE A 116 -2.75 -11.66 -2.45
CA ILE A 116 -3.93 -11.60 -1.59
C ILE A 116 -4.99 -10.78 -2.31
N ARG A 117 -6.01 -11.45 -2.78
CA ARG A 117 -7.07 -10.84 -3.60
C ARG A 117 -7.88 -9.83 -2.80
N GLY A 118 -8.20 -8.71 -3.45
CA GLY A 118 -9.07 -7.69 -2.89
C GLY A 118 -8.46 -6.83 -1.80
N LYS A 119 -7.17 -6.94 -1.51
CA LYS A 119 -6.46 -6.18 -0.47
C LYS A 119 -5.56 -5.06 -1.02
N GLY A 120 -5.72 -4.74 -2.29
CA GLY A 120 -5.09 -3.57 -2.91
C GLY A 120 -5.89 -2.29 -2.69
N MET A 121 -5.69 -1.33 -3.58
CA MET A 121 -6.41 -0.06 -3.56
C MET A 121 -7.81 -0.21 -4.13
N PRO A 122 -8.78 0.57 -3.64
CA PRO A 122 -10.03 0.75 -4.37
C PRO A 122 -9.76 1.30 -5.76
N VAL A 123 -10.50 0.82 -6.75
CA VAL A 123 -10.41 1.36 -8.11
C VAL A 123 -11.20 2.66 -8.18
N TYR A 124 -10.55 3.74 -8.57
CA TYR A 124 -11.18 5.06 -8.62
C TYR A 124 -12.41 5.07 -9.53
N ASN A 125 -13.50 5.65 -9.03
CA ASN A 125 -14.80 5.71 -9.71
C ASN A 125 -15.45 4.35 -10.06
N LYS A 126 -14.99 3.26 -9.46
CA LYS A 126 -15.57 1.93 -9.64
C LYS A 126 -15.89 1.31 -8.27
N PRO A 127 -17.00 1.71 -7.62
CA PRO A 127 -17.35 1.21 -6.29
C PRO A 127 -17.39 -0.32 -6.25
N GLY A 128 -16.86 -0.89 -5.17
CA GLY A 128 -16.81 -2.34 -4.97
C GLY A 128 -15.70 -3.06 -5.71
N GLN A 129 -14.92 -2.38 -6.56
CA GLN A 129 -13.74 -2.96 -7.20
C GLN A 129 -12.47 -2.56 -6.45
N THR A 130 -11.61 -3.54 -6.21
CA THR A 130 -10.32 -3.34 -5.55
C THR A 130 -9.24 -4.10 -6.31
N GLY A 131 -8.02 -3.59 -6.23
CA GLY A 131 -6.85 -4.36 -6.65
C GLY A 131 -6.45 -5.39 -5.61
N ASP A 132 -5.28 -5.98 -5.79
CA ASP A 132 -4.76 -7.03 -4.94
C ASP A 132 -3.53 -6.55 -4.15
N MET A 133 -3.19 -7.26 -3.09
CA MET A 133 -1.94 -7.05 -2.37
C MET A 133 -0.96 -8.16 -2.73
N LEU A 134 0.27 -7.76 -3.09
CA LEU A 134 1.38 -8.66 -3.34
C LEU A 134 2.33 -8.59 -2.15
N VAL A 135 2.46 -9.69 -1.44
CA VAL A 135 3.38 -9.84 -0.32
C VAL A 135 4.65 -10.53 -0.80
N GLU A 136 5.76 -9.82 -0.76
CA GLU A 136 7.08 -10.40 -1.04
C GLU A 136 7.65 -10.95 0.25
N ILE A 137 7.89 -12.25 0.29
CA ILE A 137 8.45 -12.92 1.46
C ILE A 137 9.96 -12.77 1.45
N GLN A 138 10.49 -12.29 2.57
CA GLN A 138 11.93 -12.28 2.84
C GLN A 138 12.21 -13.20 4.00
N VAL A 139 13.01 -14.24 3.78
CA VAL A 139 13.36 -15.21 4.81
C VAL A 139 14.55 -14.70 5.62
N LEU A 140 14.38 -14.65 6.94
CA LEU A 140 15.42 -14.25 7.86
C LEU A 140 16.22 -15.49 8.30
N ILE A 141 17.49 -15.52 7.95
CA ILE A 141 18.41 -16.57 8.40
C ILE A 141 18.86 -16.25 9.83
N PRO A 142 18.73 -17.18 10.78
CA PRO A 142 19.15 -16.94 12.14
C PRO A 142 20.66 -16.72 12.24
N GLU A 143 21.05 -15.77 13.07
CA GLU A 143 22.45 -15.44 13.34
C GLU A 143 22.80 -15.74 14.80
N ASN A 144 24.09 -15.77 15.13
CA ASN A 144 24.57 -15.92 16.51
C ASN A 144 24.04 -17.17 17.19
N LEU A 145 24.15 -18.30 16.50
CA LEU A 145 23.68 -19.59 17.01
C LEU A 145 24.52 -20.07 18.19
N THR A 146 23.86 -20.68 19.19
CA THR A 146 24.54 -21.40 20.27
C THR A 146 25.23 -22.66 19.72
N GLU A 147 26.16 -23.25 20.50
CA GLU A 147 26.81 -24.50 20.10
C GLU A 147 25.79 -25.62 19.89
N GLN A 148 24.79 -25.71 20.74
CA GLN A 148 23.72 -26.70 20.60
C GLN A 148 22.93 -26.47 19.31
N GLN A 149 22.57 -25.22 19.00
CA GLN A 149 21.85 -24.88 17.77
C GLN A 149 22.67 -25.21 16.54
N GLN A 150 23.97 -24.87 16.54
CA GLN A 150 24.85 -25.21 15.43
C GLN A 150 24.93 -26.73 15.23
N GLU A 151 25.03 -27.54 16.31
CA GLU A 151 25.07 -29.00 16.22
C GLU A 151 23.77 -29.57 15.66
N LEU A 152 22.62 -29.03 16.05
CA LEU A 152 21.33 -29.42 15.49
C LEU A 152 21.23 -29.11 13.99
N PHE A 153 21.77 -28.00 13.56
CA PHE A 153 21.83 -27.67 12.13
C PHE A 153 22.77 -28.60 11.37
N ARG A 154 23.93 -28.96 11.94
CA ARG A 154 24.85 -29.97 11.33
C ARG A 154 24.19 -31.32 11.20
N GLN A 155 23.47 -31.77 12.24
CA GLN A 155 22.73 -33.03 12.19
C GLN A 155 21.68 -33.01 11.10
N LEU A 156 20.92 -31.91 11.02
CA LEU A 156 19.94 -31.74 9.96
C LEU A 156 20.61 -31.72 8.58
N GLN A 157 21.72 -31.01 8.43
CA GLN A 157 22.49 -30.95 7.19
C GLN A 157 22.90 -32.32 6.72
N SER A 158 23.30 -33.20 7.64
CA SER A 158 23.75 -34.58 7.32
C SER A 158 22.64 -35.45 6.73
N THR A 159 21.36 -35.05 6.90
CA THR A 159 20.21 -35.76 6.30
C THR A 159 20.00 -35.41 4.83
N PHE A 160 20.59 -34.31 4.35
CA PHE A 160 20.52 -33.87 2.96
C PHE A 160 21.70 -34.43 2.17
N LYS A 161 21.47 -34.73 0.92
CA LYS A 161 22.50 -35.22 0.01
C LYS A 161 23.11 -34.10 -0.82
#